data_4b9562acd69ab006c0f1f34a5f612206
#
_entry.id   4b9562acd69ab006c0f1f34a5f612206
#
_cell.length_a   1.000
_cell.length_b   1.000
_cell.length_c   1.000
_cell.angle_alpha   90.00
_cell.angle_beta   90.00
_cell.angle_gamma   90.00
#
_symmetry.space_group_name_H-M   'P 1'
#
loop_
_entity.id
_entity.type
_entity.pdbx_description
1 polymer ?
#
loop_
_entity_poly.entity_id
_entity_poly.type
_entity_poly.pdbx_seq_one_letter_code
_entity_poly.pdbx_strand_id
1 'polypeptide(L)'
;NQIFCTNCGSKTYKSFNQGLCYPCFQSSPLASECIIHPEKCQAHLGIGRDMEWEKKYHLTPQIVYLALTANAKVGITRKPQIPTRWIDQGAVQTIILAETPNRYLAGIIEVTLKEFIADKTHWQKMLKNEINTSVDLLELKEEMKSFLPSELKQYVVNNSQLLDLNYPVLEYPKKVKSMSFDKLSV
;
A
#
# COMPACT_ATOMS: atom_id res chain seq x y z
N ASN A 1 29.11 -11.02 6.90
CA ASN A 1 27.98 -10.11 6.73
C ASN A 1 27.50 -9.63 8.08
N GLN A 2 27.12 -8.36 8.21
CA GLN A 2 26.59 -7.77 9.44
C GLN A 2 25.19 -7.19 9.15
N ILE A 3 24.26 -7.37 10.07
CA ILE A 3 22.91 -6.84 9.98
C ILE A 3 22.81 -5.66 10.96
N PHE A 4 22.29 -4.52 10.47
CA PHE A 4 22.05 -3.33 11.27
C PHE A 4 20.55 -3.01 11.27
N CYS A 5 20.03 -2.60 12.43
CA CYS A 5 18.65 -2.19 12.57
C CYS A 5 18.38 -0.91 11.77
N THR A 6 17.35 -0.91 10.93
CA THR A 6 16.96 0.26 10.11
C THR A 6 16.42 1.43 10.94
N ASN A 7 15.98 1.19 12.18
CA ASN A 7 15.43 2.21 13.07
C ASN A 7 16.48 2.85 13.99
N CYS A 8 17.31 2.03 14.68
CA CYS A 8 18.26 2.54 15.68
C CYS A 8 19.73 2.38 15.27
N GLY A 9 20.04 1.78 14.11
CA GLY A 9 21.42 1.55 13.65
C GLY A 9 22.20 0.46 14.42
N SER A 10 21.67 -0.12 15.48
CA SER A 10 22.35 -1.13 16.27
C SER A 10 22.57 -2.42 15.50
N LYS A 11 23.73 -3.04 15.68
CA LYS A 11 24.03 -4.37 15.14
C LYS A 11 23.08 -5.41 15.76
N THR A 12 22.55 -6.30 14.93
CA THR A 12 21.67 -7.39 15.35
C THR A 12 22.03 -8.69 14.64
N TYR A 13 21.71 -9.82 15.25
CA TYR A 13 21.91 -11.14 14.64
C TYR A 13 20.71 -11.60 13.82
N LYS A 14 19.53 -11.00 14.05
CA LYS A 14 18.28 -11.33 13.36
C LYS A 14 17.52 -10.05 13.05
N SER A 15 16.97 -9.99 11.85
CA SER A 15 16.07 -8.92 11.43
C SER A 15 14.62 -9.32 11.65
N PHE A 16 13.84 -8.40 12.21
CA PHE A 16 12.40 -8.50 12.40
C PHE A 16 11.72 -7.44 11.56
N ASN A 17 10.58 -7.77 10.98
CA ASN A 17 9.71 -6.83 10.28
C ASN A 17 10.50 -5.72 9.55
N GLN A 18 10.89 -5.95 8.31
CA GLN A 18 11.54 -4.96 7.44
C GLN A 18 12.87 -4.36 7.96
N GLY A 19 13.62 -5.09 8.75
CA GLY A 19 14.99 -4.68 9.12
C GLY A 19 15.15 -4.18 10.56
N LEU A 20 14.20 -4.39 11.45
CA LEU A 20 14.29 -3.96 12.84
C LEU A 20 15.05 -4.96 13.71
N CYS A 21 15.78 -4.49 14.74
CA CYS A 21 16.19 -5.33 15.85
C CYS A 21 14.99 -5.65 16.76
N TYR A 22 15.12 -6.65 17.64
CA TYR A 22 14.02 -7.09 18.50
C TYR A 22 13.45 -5.97 19.40
N PRO A 23 14.25 -5.17 20.12
CA PRO A 23 13.72 -4.03 20.88
C PRO A 23 12.93 -3.03 20.03
N CYS A 24 13.43 -2.67 18.85
CA CYS A 24 12.70 -1.77 17.95
C CYS A 24 11.43 -2.42 17.38
N PHE A 25 11.46 -3.71 17.12
CA PHE A 25 10.25 -4.44 16.71
C PHE A 25 9.15 -4.38 17.76
N GLN A 26 9.51 -4.41 19.05
CA GLN A 26 8.54 -4.32 20.14
C GLN A 26 8.03 -2.89 20.38
N SER A 27 8.90 -1.88 20.25
CA SER A 27 8.58 -0.51 20.68
C SER A 27 8.30 0.49 19.56
N SER A 28 8.86 0.29 18.36
CA SER A 28 8.71 1.24 17.27
C SER A 28 7.29 1.26 16.68
N PRO A 29 6.73 2.43 16.39
CA PRO A 29 5.47 2.55 15.68
C PRO A 29 5.53 1.94 14.28
N LEU A 30 6.72 1.83 13.67
CA LEU A 30 6.94 1.18 12.38
C LEU A 30 6.64 -0.34 12.40
N ALA A 31 6.58 -0.95 13.57
CA ALA A 31 6.22 -2.35 13.75
C ALA A 31 4.81 -2.55 14.35
N SER A 32 4.01 -1.49 14.43
CA SER A 32 2.62 -1.59 14.87
C SER A 32 1.81 -2.45 13.90
N GLU A 33 0.85 -3.22 14.41
CA GLU A 33 0.00 -4.10 13.60
C GLU A 33 -0.73 -3.33 12.49
N CYS A 34 -1.13 -2.09 12.78
CA CYS A 34 -1.83 -1.22 11.82
C CYS A 34 -0.96 -0.77 10.62
N ILE A 35 0.34 -1.06 10.61
CA ILE A 35 1.17 -0.85 9.42
C ILE A 35 0.74 -1.78 8.27
N ILE A 36 0.40 -3.02 8.63
CA ILE A 36 -0.05 -4.06 7.68
C ILE A 36 -1.59 -4.15 7.65
N HIS A 37 -2.23 -3.89 8.79
CA HIS A 37 -3.66 -3.95 9.00
C HIS A 37 -4.22 -2.56 9.36
N PRO A 38 -4.36 -1.65 8.38
CA PRO A 38 -4.74 -0.26 8.64
C PRO A 38 -6.10 -0.12 9.33
N GLU A 39 -7.01 -1.05 9.13
CA GLU A 39 -8.30 -1.16 9.79
C GLU A 39 -8.21 -1.36 11.31
N LYS A 40 -7.04 -1.77 11.82
CA LYS A 40 -6.76 -1.90 13.24
C LYS A 40 -6.12 -0.66 13.87
N CYS A 41 -5.97 0.41 13.10
CA CYS A 41 -5.39 1.65 13.59
C CYS A 41 -6.30 2.29 14.64
N GLN A 42 -5.77 2.52 15.85
CA GLN A 42 -6.49 3.14 16.96
C GLN A 42 -5.97 4.55 17.29
N ALA A 43 -5.13 5.11 16.43
CA ALA A 43 -4.56 6.45 16.64
C ALA A 43 -5.64 7.53 16.83
N HIS A 44 -6.77 7.43 16.14
CA HIS A 44 -7.91 8.33 16.28
C HIS A 44 -8.59 8.26 17.66
N LEU A 45 -8.33 7.20 18.43
CA LEU A 45 -8.76 7.03 19.84
C LEU A 45 -7.66 7.45 20.83
N GLY A 46 -6.54 7.99 20.36
CA GLY A 46 -5.39 8.33 21.20
C GLY A 46 -4.55 7.13 21.62
N ILE A 47 -4.67 6.00 20.94
CA ILE A 47 -3.97 4.75 21.25
C ILE A 47 -2.95 4.45 20.15
N GLY A 48 -1.67 4.37 20.52
CA GLY A 48 -0.56 4.07 19.62
C GLY A 48 0.74 3.92 20.38
N ARG A 49 1.79 3.42 19.71
CA ARG A 49 3.12 3.24 20.35
C ARG A 49 3.86 4.57 20.53
N ASP A 50 3.60 5.54 19.67
CA ASP A 50 4.15 6.90 19.70
C ASP A 50 3.12 7.84 19.11
N MET A 51 2.41 8.58 19.97
CA MET A 51 1.30 9.43 19.53
C MET A 51 1.74 10.62 18.68
N GLU A 52 2.96 11.14 18.83
CA GLU A 52 3.47 12.20 17.96
C GLU A 52 3.73 11.65 16.54
N TRP A 53 4.28 10.44 16.46
CA TRP A 53 4.44 9.74 15.20
C TRP A 53 3.07 9.40 14.57
N GLU A 54 2.13 8.87 15.38
CA GLU A 54 0.77 8.52 14.91
C GLU A 54 0.04 9.75 14.34
N LYS A 55 0.11 10.90 15.02
CA LYS A 55 -0.46 12.17 14.52
C LYS A 55 0.10 12.54 13.15
N LYS A 56 1.42 12.41 12.98
CA LYS A 56 2.11 12.79 11.74
C LYS A 56 1.80 11.85 10.57
N TYR A 57 1.57 10.55 10.83
CA TYR A 57 1.50 9.54 9.77
C TYR A 57 0.14 8.86 9.62
N HIS A 58 -0.64 8.76 10.70
CA HIS A 58 -1.91 8.05 10.70
C HIS A 58 -3.13 8.97 10.85
N LEU A 59 -2.99 10.13 11.52
CA LEU A 59 -4.04 11.13 11.67
C LEU A 59 -3.92 12.26 10.62
N THR A 60 -3.50 11.92 9.44
CA THR A 60 -3.36 12.82 8.29
C THR A 60 -4.19 12.28 7.12
N PRO A 61 -4.52 13.11 6.13
CA PRO A 61 -5.29 12.67 4.97
C PRO A 61 -4.67 11.43 4.30
N GLN A 62 -5.50 10.41 4.18
CA GLN A 62 -5.17 9.15 3.52
C GLN A 62 -5.99 9.01 2.24
N ILE A 63 -5.39 8.41 1.24
CA ILE A 63 -6.00 8.16 -0.06
C ILE A 63 -6.24 6.66 -0.21
N VAL A 64 -7.47 6.31 -0.52
CA VAL A 64 -7.82 5.00 -1.07
C VAL A 64 -7.85 5.12 -2.59
N TYR A 65 -7.16 4.25 -3.28
CA TYR A 65 -7.01 4.31 -4.73
C TYR A 65 -7.20 2.94 -5.38
N LEU A 66 -7.60 2.97 -6.64
CA LEU A 66 -7.54 1.81 -7.52
C LEU A 66 -6.32 1.98 -8.42
N ALA A 67 -5.59 0.91 -8.62
CA ALA A 67 -4.39 0.89 -9.46
C ALA A 67 -4.40 -0.32 -10.39
N LEU A 68 -4.13 -0.08 -11.65
CA LEU A 68 -3.85 -1.13 -12.62
C LEU A 68 -2.35 -1.44 -12.59
N THR A 69 -2.01 -2.66 -12.24
CA THR A 69 -0.66 -3.22 -12.31
C THR A 69 -0.66 -4.34 -13.36
N ALA A 70 -0.61 -5.61 -12.97
CA ALA A 70 -0.98 -6.71 -13.87
C ALA A 70 -2.53 -6.82 -13.98
N ASN A 71 -3.20 -6.68 -12.82
CA ASN A 71 -4.65 -6.56 -12.70
C ASN A 71 -4.97 -5.34 -11.83
N ALA A 72 -6.24 -4.96 -11.79
CA ALA A 72 -6.68 -3.93 -10.88
C ALA A 72 -6.57 -4.37 -9.42
N LYS A 73 -6.25 -3.43 -8.56
CA LYS A 73 -6.19 -3.63 -7.11
C LYS A 73 -6.61 -2.38 -6.36
N VAL A 74 -7.06 -2.56 -5.12
CA VAL A 74 -7.24 -1.48 -4.16
C VAL A 74 -5.99 -1.31 -3.30
N GLY A 75 -5.74 -0.11 -2.83
CA GLY A 75 -4.66 0.19 -1.87
C GLY A 75 -4.86 1.52 -1.19
N ILE A 76 -4.11 1.73 -0.12
CA ILE A 76 -4.10 2.99 0.62
C ILE A 76 -2.70 3.61 0.66
N THR A 77 -2.67 4.93 0.78
CA THR A 77 -1.43 5.68 0.99
C THR A 77 -1.72 7.03 1.65
N ARG A 78 -0.70 7.63 2.27
CA ARG A 78 -0.81 9.03 2.70
C ARG A 78 -0.82 9.94 1.48
N LYS A 79 -1.62 10.99 1.52
CA LYS A 79 -1.74 11.94 0.40
C LYS A 79 -0.39 12.49 -0.11
N PRO A 80 0.59 12.87 0.76
CA PRO A 80 1.90 13.34 0.29
C PRO A 80 2.79 12.28 -0.37
N GLN A 81 2.42 11.00 -0.33
CA GLN A 81 3.19 9.92 -0.97
C GLN A 81 2.76 9.64 -2.41
N ILE A 82 1.80 10.37 -2.92
CA ILE A 82 1.40 10.30 -4.32
C ILE A 82 2.32 11.21 -5.16
N PRO A 83 2.82 10.80 -6.33
CA PRO A 83 2.59 9.51 -7.00
C PRO A 83 3.60 8.41 -6.63
N THR A 84 4.61 8.70 -5.77
CA THR A 84 5.73 7.79 -5.46
C THR A 84 5.24 6.38 -5.08
N ARG A 85 4.20 6.30 -4.23
CA ARG A 85 3.63 5.01 -3.83
C ARG A 85 3.08 4.19 -4.99
N TRP A 86 2.50 4.84 -6.00
CA TRP A 86 1.97 4.18 -7.19
C TRP A 86 3.10 3.67 -8.08
N ILE A 87 4.15 4.48 -8.23
CA ILE A 87 5.37 4.11 -8.96
C ILE A 87 6.05 2.92 -8.30
N ASP A 88 6.24 2.93 -6.98
CA ASP A 88 6.85 1.84 -6.20
C ASP A 88 6.10 0.50 -6.37
N GLN A 89 4.82 0.55 -6.67
CA GLN A 89 3.99 -0.63 -6.89
C GLN A 89 3.90 -1.06 -8.35
N GLY A 90 4.55 -0.35 -9.27
CA GLY A 90 4.52 -0.63 -10.70
C GLY A 90 3.12 -0.44 -11.31
N ALA A 91 2.37 0.53 -10.82
CA ALA A 91 1.08 0.86 -11.40
C ALA A 91 1.27 1.53 -12.77
N VAL A 92 0.51 1.12 -13.77
CA VAL A 92 0.50 1.76 -15.10
C VAL A 92 -0.62 2.79 -15.22
N GLN A 93 -1.68 2.64 -14.43
CA GLN A 93 -2.78 3.58 -14.36
C GLN A 93 -3.36 3.59 -12.95
N THR A 94 -3.81 4.75 -12.48
CA THR A 94 -4.40 4.89 -11.15
C THR A 94 -5.57 5.87 -11.16
N ILE A 95 -6.49 5.68 -10.21
CA ILE A 95 -7.57 6.62 -9.91
C ILE A 95 -7.79 6.68 -8.40
N ILE A 96 -8.04 7.88 -7.89
CA ILE A 96 -8.40 8.06 -6.49
C ILE A 96 -9.88 7.67 -6.31
N LEU A 97 -10.15 6.78 -5.37
CA LEU A 97 -11.50 6.36 -4.98
C LEU A 97 -12.03 7.22 -3.83
N ALA A 98 -11.25 7.36 -2.76
CA ALA A 98 -11.67 8.09 -1.57
C ALA A 98 -10.51 8.83 -0.91
N GLU A 99 -10.84 9.93 -0.20
CA GLU A 99 -9.94 10.64 0.69
C GLU A 99 -10.53 10.62 2.11
N THR A 100 -9.76 10.12 3.08
CA THR A 100 -10.20 9.98 4.47
C THR A 100 -9.32 10.79 5.41
N PRO A 101 -9.84 11.26 6.56
CA PRO A 101 -9.06 12.06 7.51
C PRO A 101 -7.98 11.28 8.25
N ASN A 102 -8.05 9.96 8.27
CA ASN A 102 -7.12 9.11 9.02
C ASN A 102 -6.97 7.71 8.39
N ARG A 103 -5.94 7.00 8.86
CA ARG A 103 -5.58 5.67 8.40
C ARG A 103 -6.64 4.61 8.69
N TYR A 104 -7.34 4.71 9.84
CA TYR A 104 -8.39 3.75 10.21
C TYR A 104 -9.49 3.70 9.16
N LEU A 105 -10.07 4.86 8.82
CA LEU A 105 -11.14 4.93 7.82
C LEU A 105 -10.71 4.47 6.43
N ALA A 106 -9.48 4.82 6.03
CA ALA A 106 -8.91 4.30 4.79
C ALA A 106 -8.81 2.76 4.81
N GLY A 107 -8.36 2.20 5.94
CA GLY A 107 -8.27 0.76 6.16
C GLY A 107 -9.63 0.06 6.13
N ILE A 108 -10.67 0.65 6.72
CA ILE A 108 -12.03 0.10 6.66
C ILE A 108 -12.54 0.05 5.22
N ILE A 109 -12.33 1.12 4.43
CA ILE A 109 -12.70 1.12 3.01
C ILE A 109 -11.92 0.03 2.26
N GLU A 110 -10.60 -0.05 2.46
CA GLU A 110 -9.75 -1.05 1.80
C GLU A 110 -10.21 -2.48 2.11
N VAL A 111 -10.46 -2.80 3.38
CA VAL A 111 -10.91 -4.14 3.82
C VAL A 111 -12.28 -4.47 3.24
N THR A 112 -13.21 -3.54 3.24
CA THR A 112 -14.53 -3.74 2.62
C THR A 112 -14.41 -4.10 1.14
N LEU A 113 -13.51 -3.44 0.43
CA LEU A 113 -13.34 -3.65 -1.01
C LEU A 113 -12.49 -4.89 -1.36
N LYS A 114 -11.67 -5.40 -0.43
CA LYS A 114 -10.88 -6.63 -0.64
C LYS A 114 -11.71 -7.87 -0.93
N GLU A 115 -12.98 -7.87 -0.59
CA GLU A 115 -13.91 -8.96 -0.92
C GLU A 115 -14.22 -8.99 -2.41
N PHE A 116 -14.09 -7.89 -3.11
CA PHE A 116 -14.48 -7.71 -4.51
C PHE A 116 -13.27 -7.52 -5.45
N ILE A 117 -12.17 -6.99 -4.94
CA ILE A 117 -10.96 -6.68 -5.72
C ILE A 117 -9.69 -7.05 -4.95
N ALA A 118 -8.65 -7.48 -5.65
CA ALA A 118 -7.36 -7.79 -5.01
C ALA A 118 -6.72 -6.56 -4.34
N ASP A 119 -5.96 -6.80 -3.28
CA ASP A 119 -5.10 -5.79 -2.62
C ASP A 119 -3.61 -5.98 -2.98
N LYS A 120 -3.27 -7.13 -3.56
CA LYS A 120 -1.88 -7.51 -3.86
C LYS A 120 -1.55 -7.42 -5.34
N THR A 121 -0.35 -6.93 -5.62
CA THR A 121 0.20 -6.95 -6.98
C THR A 121 0.68 -8.35 -7.35
N HIS A 122 0.28 -8.84 -8.51
CA HIS A 122 0.86 -10.04 -9.11
C HIS A 122 2.21 -9.67 -9.74
N TRP A 123 3.24 -9.51 -8.90
CA TRP A 123 4.52 -8.89 -9.24
C TRP A 123 5.24 -9.55 -10.45
N GLN A 124 5.12 -10.88 -10.63
CA GLN A 124 5.74 -11.58 -11.76
C GLN A 124 5.13 -11.17 -13.10
N LYS A 125 3.80 -11.03 -13.15
CA LYS A 125 3.09 -10.52 -14.33
C LYS A 125 3.41 -9.05 -14.58
N MET A 126 3.38 -8.24 -13.52
CA MET A 126 3.73 -6.82 -13.58
C MET A 126 5.13 -6.62 -14.17
N LEU A 127 6.15 -7.34 -13.68
CA LEU A 127 7.52 -7.24 -14.20
C LEU A 127 7.66 -7.67 -15.67
N LYS A 128 6.78 -8.54 -16.16
CA LYS A 128 6.73 -8.95 -17.57
C LYS A 128 5.86 -8.03 -18.43
N ASN A 129 5.29 -6.99 -17.84
CA ASN A 129 4.31 -6.11 -18.49
C ASN A 129 3.06 -6.84 -19.01
N GLU A 130 2.66 -7.91 -18.34
CA GLU A 130 1.40 -8.61 -18.63
C GLU A 130 0.24 -7.89 -17.96
N ILE A 131 -0.22 -6.81 -18.59
CA ILE A 131 -1.28 -5.94 -18.10
C ILE A 131 -2.63 -6.41 -18.62
N ASN A 132 -3.62 -6.50 -17.75
CA ASN A 132 -5.01 -6.77 -18.15
C ASN A 132 -5.66 -5.51 -18.73
N THR A 133 -5.63 -5.39 -20.05
CA THR A 133 -6.16 -4.24 -20.80
C THR A 133 -7.67 -4.18 -20.86
N SER A 134 -8.39 -5.21 -20.38
CA SER A 134 -9.86 -5.19 -20.33
C SER A 134 -10.43 -4.43 -19.13
N VAL A 135 -9.56 -3.98 -18.20
CA VAL A 135 -9.99 -3.24 -17.01
C VAL A 135 -10.12 -1.77 -17.32
N ASP A 136 -11.32 -1.23 -17.14
CA ASP A 136 -11.58 0.21 -17.07
C ASP A 136 -11.66 0.65 -15.61
N LEU A 137 -10.73 1.51 -15.19
CA LEU A 137 -10.68 1.99 -13.79
C LEU A 137 -11.81 2.98 -13.47
N LEU A 138 -12.44 3.63 -14.47
CA LEU A 138 -13.60 4.51 -14.23
C LEU A 138 -14.84 3.67 -13.91
N GLU A 139 -15.13 2.66 -14.72
CA GLU A 139 -16.22 1.73 -14.48
C GLU A 139 -16.01 1.00 -13.15
N LEU A 140 -14.79 0.49 -12.92
CA LEU A 140 -14.43 -0.18 -11.68
C LEU A 140 -14.60 0.72 -10.44
N LYS A 141 -14.31 2.01 -10.55
CA LYS A 141 -14.52 2.98 -9.46
C LYS A 141 -15.99 3.08 -9.09
N GLU A 142 -16.88 3.19 -10.05
CA GLU A 142 -18.33 3.26 -9.78
C GLU A 142 -18.86 1.93 -9.22
N GLU A 143 -18.35 0.81 -9.70
CA GLU A 143 -18.66 -0.50 -9.14
C GLU A 143 -18.23 -0.60 -7.67
N MET A 144 -16.95 -0.29 -7.36
CA MET A 144 -16.43 -0.33 -5.99
C MET A 144 -17.15 0.63 -5.06
N LYS A 145 -17.54 1.80 -5.53
CA LYS A 145 -18.37 2.75 -4.79
C LYS A 145 -19.73 2.17 -4.41
N SER A 146 -20.32 1.32 -5.25
CA SER A 146 -21.62 0.69 -4.99
C SER A 146 -21.57 -0.24 -3.78
N PHE A 147 -20.45 -0.94 -3.56
CA PHE A 147 -20.24 -1.87 -2.44
C PHE A 147 -19.96 -1.19 -1.09
N LEU A 148 -19.64 0.10 -1.09
CA LEU A 148 -19.37 0.80 0.16
C LEU A 148 -20.63 1.05 0.96
N PRO A 149 -20.62 0.83 2.29
CA PRO A 149 -21.66 1.29 3.21
C PRO A 149 -21.92 2.80 3.08
N SER A 150 -23.14 3.23 3.37
CA SER A 150 -23.57 4.63 3.20
C SER A 150 -22.69 5.62 3.97
N GLU A 151 -22.28 5.24 5.18
CA GLU A 151 -21.41 6.05 6.05
C GLU A 151 -19.99 6.26 5.48
N LEU A 152 -19.51 5.36 4.60
CA LEU A 152 -18.20 5.49 3.97
C LEU A 152 -18.26 6.22 2.63
N LYS A 153 -19.43 6.29 1.99
CA LYS A 153 -19.61 6.98 0.70
C LYS A 153 -19.30 8.47 0.76
N GLN A 154 -19.42 9.10 1.93
CA GLN A 154 -19.05 10.51 2.12
C GLN A 154 -17.58 10.82 1.85
N TYR A 155 -16.69 9.82 1.93
CA TYR A 155 -15.26 9.97 1.67
C TYR A 155 -14.90 9.76 0.20
N VAL A 156 -15.83 9.24 -0.61
CA VAL A 156 -15.58 9.01 -2.04
C VAL A 156 -15.42 10.35 -2.75
N VAL A 157 -14.35 10.48 -3.53
CA VAL A 157 -14.11 11.68 -4.31
C VAL A 157 -14.76 11.58 -5.69
N ASN A 158 -15.45 12.64 -6.10
CA ASN A 158 -16.13 12.71 -7.40
C ASN A 158 -15.15 12.96 -8.57
N ASN A 159 -13.86 13.12 -8.27
CA ASN A 159 -12.84 13.30 -9.30
C ASN A 159 -12.63 11.99 -10.07
N SER A 160 -12.83 12.02 -11.37
CA SER A 160 -12.61 10.89 -12.30
C SER A 160 -11.29 11.02 -13.07
N GLN A 161 -10.32 11.76 -12.54
CA GLN A 161 -9.02 11.92 -13.17
C GLN A 161 -8.21 10.62 -13.07
N LEU A 162 -7.98 10.00 -14.22
CA LEU A 162 -6.99 8.94 -14.38
C LEU A 162 -5.60 9.53 -14.44
N LEU A 163 -4.65 8.84 -13.83
CA LEU A 163 -3.22 9.13 -13.98
C LEU A 163 -2.54 7.93 -14.63
N ASP A 164 -2.00 8.14 -15.81
CA ASP A 164 -1.18 7.18 -16.52
C ASP A 164 0.29 7.32 -16.08
N LEU A 165 0.92 6.19 -15.80
CA LEU A 165 2.30 6.11 -15.34
C LEU A 165 3.14 5.35 -16.38
N ASN A 166 4.05 6.07 -17.02
CA ASN A 166 4.93 5.51 -18.04
C ASN A 166 6.33 5.30 -17.48
N TYR A 167 6.88 4.10 -17.69
CA TYR A 167 8.21 3.73 -17.23
C TYR A 167 9.20 3.68 -18.40
N PRO A 168 10.42 4.22 -18.25
CA PRO A 168 11.44 4.18 -19.30
C PRO A 168 12.11 2.80 -19.33
N VAL A 169 11.34 1.76 -19.68
CA VAL A 169 11.84 0.38 -19.75
C VAL A 169 12.34 0.10 -21.15
N LEU A 170 13.59 -0.36 -21.27
CA LEU A 170 14.17 -0.73 -22.55
C LEU A 170 13.70 -2.10 -23.04
N GLU A 171 13.60 -3.07 -22.12
CA GLU A 171 13.14 -4.44 -22.42
C GLU A 171 12.51 -5.06 -21.18
N TYR A 172 11.40 -5.76 -21.37
CA TYR A 172 10.75 -6.53 -20.31
C TYR A 172 11.27 -7.96 -20.22
N PRO A 173 11.48 -8.52 -19.02
CA PRO A 173 11.97 -9.87 -18.87
C PRO A 173 10.93 -10.90 -19.35
N LYS A 174 11.35 -11.86 -20.16
CA LYS A 174 10.50 -12.98 -20.62
C LYS A 174 10.17 -13.96 -19.50
N LYS A 175 11.06 -14.10 -18.50
CA LYS A 175 10.92 -15.04 -17.39
C LYS A 175 11.36 -14.40 -16.08
N VAL A 176 10.50 -14.48 -15.08
CA VAL A 176 10.77 -13.96 -13.73
C VAL A 176 10.63 -15.12 -12.73
N LYS A 177 11.64 -15.29 -11.88
CA LYS A 177 11.65 -16.30 -10.80
C LYS A 177 11.90 -15.62 -9.46
N SER A 178 11.21 -16.09 -8.41
CA SER A 178 11.61 -15.78 -7.03
C SER A 178 12.88 -16.56 -6.68
N MET A 179 13.79 -15.91 -5.99
CA MET A 179 14.98 -16.55 -5.45
C MET A 179 14.99 -16.38 -3.92
N SER A 180 15.24 -17.48 -3.20
CA SER A 180 15.47 -17.41 -1.75
C SER A 180 16.87 -16.84 -1.49
N PHE A 181 17.00 -15.98 -0.47
CA PHE A 181 18.29 -15.43 -0.04
C PHE A 181 19.31 -16.51 0.28
N ASP A 182 18.87 -17.65 0.82
CA ASP A 182 19.72 -18.80 1.18
C ASP A 182 20.35 -19.49 -0.04
N LYS A 183 19.85 -19.19 -1.25
CA LYS A 183 20.35 -19.73 -2.52
C LYS A 183 21.24 -18.75 -3.29
N LEU A 184 21.45 -17.56 -2.76
CA LEU A 184 22.41 -16.61 -3.30
C LEU A 184 23.79 -16.96 -2.74
N SER A 185 24.54 -17.75 -3.50
CA SER A 185 26.00 -17.87 -3.27
C SER A 185 26.65 -16.50 -3.54
N VAL A 186 27.27 -15.93 -2.55
CA VAL A 186 28.15 -14.77 -2.66
C VAL A 186 29.52 -15.24 -3.05
#